data_f409c2525dcf03f17e6a78a3b2e7e42a
#
_entry.id   f409c2525dcf03f17e6a78a3b2e7e42a
#
_cell.length_a   1.000
_cell.length_b   1.000
_cell.length_c   1.000
_cell.angle_alpha   90.00
_cell.angle_beta   90.00
_cell.angle_gamma   90.00
#
_symmetry.space_group_name_H-M   'P 1'
#
loop_
_entity.id
_entity.type
_entity.pdbx_description
1 polymer ?
#
loop_
_entity_poly.entity_id
_entity_poly.type
_entity_poly.pdbx_seq_one_letter_code
_entity_poly.pdbx_strand_id
1 'polypeptide(L)' 'MDEKDFEGTAVLEQLAAIDLVDDFFAAVDADDVPRAVSILRRAKVDAATIGLVVKKMHEADGNA' A
#
# COMPACT_ATOMS: atom_id res chain seq x y z
N MET A 1 9.10 0.73 -3.59
CA MET A 1 7.88 0.23 -4.22
C MET A 1 7.36 1.29 -5.18
N ASP A 2 7.04 0.89 -6.38
CA ASP A 2 6.65 1.78 -7.45
C ASP A 2 5.14 1.72 -7.66
N GLU A 3 4.57 2.81 -8.15
CA GLU A 3 3.15 2.89 -8.48
C GLU A 3 2.73 1.77 -9.44
N LYS A 4 3.62 1.38 -10.32
CA LYS A 4 3.37 0.31 -11.30
C LYS A 4 3.08 -1.03 -10.66
N ASP A 5 3.53 -1.26 -9.44
CA ASP A 5 3.26 -2.50 -8.71
C ASP A 5 1.77 -2.71 -8.46
N PHE A 6 1.00 -1.63 -8.49
CA PHE A 6 -0.44 -1.68 -8.23
C PHE A 6 -1.27 -1.42 -9.48
N GLU A 7 -0.62 -1.22 -10.61
CA GLU A 7 -1.34 -0.92 -11.86
C GLU A 7 -2.25 -2.09 -12.22
N GLY A 8 -3.52 -1.78 -12.44
CA GLY A 8 -4.51 -2.78 -12.79
C GLY A 8 -5.06 -3.57 -11.61
N THR A 9 -4.70 -3.22 -10.38
CA THR A 9 -5.21 -3.90 -9.19
C THR A 9 -6.38 -3.14 -8.57
N ALA A 10 -7.20 -3.86 -7.80
CA ALA A 10 -8.30 -3.25 -7.07
C ALA A 10 -7.84 -2.35 -5.92
N VAL A 11 -6.58 -2.48 -5.49
CA VAL A 11 -6.06 -1.71 -4.37
C VAL A 11 -6.15 -0.21 -4.63
N LEU A 12 -5.65 0.25 -5.79
CA LEU A 12 -5.72 1.67 -6.12
C LEU A 12 -7.15 2.16 -6.24
N GLU A 13 -8.03 1.35 -6.81
CA GLU A 13 -9.44 1.71 -6.93
C GLU A 13 -10.09 1.86 -5.56
N GLN A 14 -9.80 0.94 -4.65
CA GLN A 14 -10.34 1.00 -3.30
C GLN A 14 -9.82 2.21 -2.52
N LEU A 15 -8.54 2.53 -2.69
CA LEU A 15 -7.97 3.72 -2.06
C LEU A 15 -8.54 5.01 -2.65
N ALA A 16 -8.75 5.04 -3.95
CA ALA A 16 -9.34 6.20 -4.60
C ALA A 16 -10.77 6.46 -4.13
N ALA A 17 -11.52 5.38 -3.86
CA ALA A 17 -12.90 5.48 -3.39
C ALA A 17 -13.02 6.20 -2.05
N ILE A 18 -11.98 6.15 -1.23
CA ILE A 18 -11.95 6.82 0.08
C ILE A 18 -10.93 7.95 0.13
N ASP A 19 -10.40 8.33 -1.04
CA ASP A 19 -9.49 9.47 -1.19
C ASP A 19 -8.21 9.33 -0.34
N LEU A 20 -7.66 8.13 -0.26
CA LEU A 20 -6.45 7.86 0.51
C LEU A 20 -5.26 7.41 -0.34
N VAL A 21 -5.32 7.58 -1.66
CA VAL A 21 -4.21 7.18 -2.55
C VAL A 21 -2.94 7.94 -2.19
N ASP A 22 -3.04 9.26 -2.05
CA ASP A 22 -1.89 10.09 -1.71
C ASP A 22 -1.34 9.75 -0.34
N ASP A 23 -2.22 9.54 0.63
CA ASP A 23 -1.82 9.18 1.99
C ASP A 23 -1.11 7.83 2.00
N PHE A 24 -1.60 6.88 1.20
CA PHE A 24 -0.98 5.58 1.09
C PHE A 24 0.45 5.70 0.53
N PHE A 25 0.62 6.41 -0.57
CA PHE A 25 1.94 6.56 -1.15
C PHE A 25 2.88 7.36 -0.25
N ALA A 26 2.36 8.31 0.51
CA ALA A 26 3.17 9.02 1.51
C ALA A 26 3.67 8.07 2.58
N ALA A 27 2.82 7.14 3.03
CA ALA A 27 3.22 6.13 4.02
C ALA A 27 4.27 5.18 3.44
N VAL A 28 4.12 4.78 2.17
CA VAL A 28 5.10 3.94 1.49
C VAL A 28 6.45 4.66 1.38
N ASP A 29 6.42 5.92 0.98
CA ASP A 29 7.62 6.74 0.85
C ASP A 29 8.36 6.90 2.17
N ALA A 30 7.61 7.04 3.26
CA ALA A 30 8.17 7.17 4.60
C ALA A 30 8.55 5.84 5.22
N ASP A 31 8.31 4.74 4.52
CA ASP A 31 8.52 3.38 5.04
C ASP A 31 7.72 3.15 6.32
N ASP A 32 6.53 3.73 6.39
CA ASP A 32 5.65 3.64 7.55
C ASP A 32 4.66 2.49 7.36
N VAL A 33 5.13 1.27 7.61
CA VAL A 33 4.35 0.05 7.41
C VAL A 33 3.05 0.06 8.21
N PRO A 34 3.05 0.39 9.52
CA PRO A 34 1.80 0.40 10.28
C PRO A 34 0.76 1.35 9.70
N ARG A 35 1.18 2.51 9.23
CA ARG A 35 0.28 3.48 8.63
C ARG A 35 -0.28 2.97 7.31
N ALA A 36 0.57 2.39 6.46
CA ALA A 36 0.13 1.82 5.20
C ALA A 36 -0.89 0.71 5.43
N VAL A 37 -0.65 -0.17 6.40
CA VAL A 37 -1.59 -1.23 6.75
C VAL A 37 -2.91 -0.65 7.23
N SER A 38 -2.87 0.37 8.08
CA SER A 38 -4.07 1.02 8.58
C SER A 38 -4.91 1.61 7.44
N ILE A 39 -4.26 2.25 6.48
CA ILE A 39 -4.92 2.82 5.30
C ILE A 39 -5.56 1.71 4.46
N LEU A 40 -4.84 0.62 4.25
CA LEU A 40 -5.37 -0.51 3.47
C LEU A 40 -6.58 -1.13 4.15
N ARG A 41 -6.58 -1.22 5.47
CA ARG A 41 -7.74 -1.72 6.21
C ARG A 41 -8.95 -0.80 6.06
N ARG A 42 -8.73 0.50 6.05
CA ARG A 42 -9.81 1.46 5.82
C ARG A 42 -10.42 1.30 4.43
N ALA A 43 -9.58 0.96 3.46
CA ALA A 43 -10.03 0.72 2.09
C ALA A 43 -10.66 -0.66 1.92
N LYS A 44 -10.74 -1.45 2.98
CA LYS A 44 -11.31 -2.80 2.98
C LYS A 44 -10.54 -3.76 2.07
N VAL A 45 -9.25 -3.54 1.97
CA VAL A 45 -8.37 -4.45 1.24
C VAL A 45 -8.22 -5.73 2.05
N ASP A 46 -8.26 -6.87 1.39
CA ASP A 46 -8.16 -8.15 2.07
C ASP A 46 -6.77 -8.39 2.68
N ALA A 47 -6.72 -9.25 3.70
CA ALA A 47 -5.49 -9.49 4.44
C ALA A 47 -4.37 -10.05 3.55
N ALA A 48 -4.71 -10.89 2.59
CA ALA A 48 -3.71 -11.45 1.67
C ALA A 48 -3.04 -10.35 0.85
N THR A 49 -3.82 -9.41 0.36
CA THR A 49 -3.31 -8.29 -0.41
C THR A 49 -2.47 -7.35 0.47
N ILE A 50 -2.93 -7.10 1.69
CA ILE A 50 -2.17 -6.30 2.66
C ILE A 50 -0.81 -6.94 2.91
N GLY A 51 -0.78 -8.26 3.07
CA GLY A 51 0.48 -8.99 3.24
C GLY A 51 1.43 -8.82 2.07
N LEU A 52 0.90 -8.83 0.84
CA LEU A 52 1.71 -8.60 -0.35
C LEU A 52 2.30 -7.19 -0.38
N VAL A 53 1.51 -6.20 0.01
CA VAL A 53 1.98 -4.81 0.07
C VAL A 53 3.11 -4.66 1.09
N VAL A 54 2.92 -5.23 2.28
CA VAL A 54 3.94 -5.18 3.33
C VAL A 54 5.22 -5.87 2.86
N LYS A 55 5.09 -7.01 2.20
CA LYS A 55 6.24 -7.73 1.66
C LYS A 55 7.00 -6.88 0.64
N LYS A 56 6.28 -6.21 -0.24
CA LYS A 56 6.91 -5.34 -1.24
C LYS A 56 7.61 -4.15 -0.60
N MET A 57 7.04 -3.58 0.45
CA MET A 57 7.69 -2.51 1.19
C MET A 57 8.99 -2.99 1.82
N HIS A 58 8.97 -4.17 2.42
CA HIS A 58 10.17 -4.76 3.01
C HIS A 58 11.24 -5.07 1.96
N GLU A 59 10.84 -5.57 0.81
CA GLU A 59 11.78 -5.86 -0.28
C GLU A 59 12.46 -4.57 -0.77
N ALA A 60 11.69 -3.50 -0.89
CA ALA A 60 12.25 -2.22 -1.33
C ALA A 60 13.24 -1.65 -0.32
N ASP A 61 12.94 -1.81 0.97
CA ASP A 61 13.78 -1.32 2.05
C ASP A 61 14.98 -2.24 2.29
N GLY A 62 14.73 -3.54 2.28
CA GLY A 62 15.75 -4.55 2.60
C GLY A 62 16.74 -4.82 1.49
N ASN A 63 16.55 -4.21 0.35
CA ASN A 63 17.39 -4.43 -0.82
C ASN A 63 18.59 -3.49 -0.84
N ALA A 64 18.89 -2.98 0.27
CA ALA A 64 20.06 -2.08 0.41
C ALA A 64 21.38 -2.85 0.28
#